data_1c9e986e7f8e918715a359519322d1bd
#
_entry.id   1c9e986e7f8e918715a359519322d1bd
#
_cell.length_a   1.000
_cell.length_b   1.000
_cell.length_c   1.000
_cell.angle_alpha   90.00
_cell.angle_beta   90.00
_cell.angle_gamma   90.00
#
_symmetry.space_group_name_H-M   'P 1'
#
loop_
_entity.id
_entity.type
_entity.pdbx_description
1 polymer ?
#
loop_
_entity_poly.entity_id
_entity_poly.type
_entity_poly.pdbx_seq_one_letter_code
_entity_poly.pdbx_strand_id
1 'polypeptide(L)'
;MIDIKGITKSFGSLQVLKGIDLHINKGEVVSIVGPSGAGKTTLLQIIGTLDRPDEGSVVVDGIDVSKLSQRKLSDFRNQHIGFVFQFHHLLPEFTALENIMIPAFIAGKSRKEAKARAEELLDFMGLSERAHHKPAELSGGEKQRVAVARALVNNPAVILADEPSGSLDSHNKAELHQLFFDLRDKFGQTFVIVTHDEGLAAITDRTIHLKDGMVEKNEDVKSEE
;
A
#
# COMPACT_ATOMS: atom_id res chain seq x y z
N MET A 1 -12.24 -6.18 7.00
CA MET A 1 -11.97 -4.91 6.32
C MET A 1 -11.75 -5.11 4.82
N ILE A 2 -10.90 -6.04 4.43
CA ILE A 2 -10.79 -6.49 3.03
C ILE A 2 -11.24 -7.94 2.97
N ASP A 3 -12.21 -8.23 2.10
CA ASP A 3 -12.70 -9.59 1.82
C ASP A 3 -12.47 -9.92 0.34
N ILE A 4 -11.76 -10.98 0.07
CA ILE A 4 -11.42 -11.48 -1.25
C ILE A 4 -12.02 -12.87 -1.37
N LYS A 5 -12.80 -13.12 -2.43
CA LYS A 5 -13.47 -14.41 -2.64
C LYS A 5 -13.31 -14.89 -4.08
N GLY A 6 -12.70 -16.06 -4.22
CA GLY A 6 -12.58 -16.80 -5.46
C GLY A 6 -11.84 -16.04 -6.58
N ILE A 7 -10.87 -15.21 -6.27
CA ILE A 7 -10.18 -14.38 -7.26
C ILE A 7 -9.37 -15.24 -8.22
N THR A 8 -9.71 -15.16 -9.49
CA THR A 8 -8.90 -15.71 -10.59
C THR A 8 -8.38 -14.60 -11.49
N LYS A 9 -7.21 -14.81 -12.09
CA LYS A 9 -6.63 -13.90 -13.08
C LYS A 9 -5.72 -14.64 -14.05
N SER A 10 -5.93 -14.37 -15.34
CA SER A 10 -5.13 -14.92 -16.43
C SER A 10 -4.60 -13.82 -17.35
N PHE A 11 -3.43 -14.03 -17.91
CA PHE A 11 -2.84 -13.21 -18.97
C PHE A 11 -2.55 -14.12 -20.18
N GLY A 12 -3.42 -14.05 -21.19
CA GLY A 12 -3.42 -14.99 -22.30
C GLY A 12 -3.70 -16.43 -21.79
N SER A 13 -2.79 -17.36 -22.06
CA SER A 13 -2.91 -18.75 -21.58
C SER A 13 -2.37 -18.99 -20.17
N LEU A 14 -1.71 -18.01 -19.55
CA LEU A 14 -1.11 -18.15 -18.24
C LEU A 14 -2.12 -17.74 -17.15
N GLN A 15 -2.59 -18.69 -16.36
CA GLN A 15 -3.38 -18.42 -15.17
C GLN A 15 -2.46 -18.08 -14.00
N VAL A 16 -2.50 -16.82 -13.55
CA VAL A 16 -1.64 -16.26 -12.49
C VAL A 16 -2.25 -16.40 -11.12
N LEU A 17 -3.58 -16.18 -10.98
CA LEU A 17 -4.31 -16.40 -9.73
C LEU A 17 -5.39 -17.46 -9.96
N LYS A 18 -5.50 -18.39 -9.00
CA LYS A 18 -6.27 -19.65 -9.18
C LYS A 18 -7.32 -19.85 -8.08
N GLY A 19 -8.11 -18.80 -7.79
CA GLY A 19 -9.16 -18.88 -6.79
C GLY A 19 -8.65 -18.49 -5.39
N ILE A 20 -8.23 -17.23 -5.23
CA ILE A 20 -7.75 -16.69 -3.95
C ILE A 20 -8.95 -16.32 -3.07
N ASP A 21 -8.98 -16.89 -1.86
CA ASP A 21 -9.82 -16.49 -0.75
C ASP A 21 -8.96 -15.91 0.38
N LEU A 22 -9.28 -14.69 0.85
CA LEU A 22 -8.51 -14.02 1.86
C LEU A 22 -9.34 -12.98 2.61
N HIS A 23 -9.12 -12.88 3.92
CA HIS A 23 -9.66 -11.80 4.76
C HIS A 23 -8.53 -11.04 5.44
N ILE A 24 -8.62 -9.70 5.48
CA ILE A 24 -7.68 -8.81 6.20
C ILE A 24 -8.48 -7.93 7.15
N ASN A 25 -8.06 -7.88 8.42
CA ASN A 25 -8.72 -7.10 9.46
C ASN A 25 -8.33 -5.61 9.38
N LYS A 26 -9.13 -4.76 10.00
CA LYS A 26 -8.80 -3.34 10.14
C LYS A 26 -7.66 -3.16 11.16
N GLY A 27 -6.72 -2.27 10.84
CA GLY A 27 -5.58 -1.99 11.70
C GLY A 27 -4.54 -3.12 11.73
N GLU A 28 -4.57 -4.04 10.77
CA GLU A 28 -3.64 -5.15 10.65
C GLU A 28 -2.51 -4.78 9.67
N VAL A 29 -1.28 -5.16 9.99
CA VAL A 29 -0.13 -5.12 9.08
C VAL A 29 0.11 -6.53 8.57
N VAL A 30 -0.23 -6.78 7.31
CA VAL A 30 -0.13 -8.11 6.68
C VAL A 30 0.96 -8.10 5.62
N SER A 31 1.84 -9.11 5.66
CA SER A 31 2.79 -9.36 4.57
C SER A 31 2.27 -10.45 3.64
N ILE A 32 2.52 -10.28 2.33
CA ILE A 32 2.31 -11.29 1.29
C ILE A 32 3.67 -11.66 0.74
N VAL A 33 4.09 -12.90 0.97
CA VAL A 33 5.39 -13.43 0.56
C VAL A 33 5.22 -14.58 -0.42
N GLY A 34 6.30 -14.94 -1.10
CA GLY A 34 6.33 -16.07 -2.04
C GLY A 34 7.33 -15.85 -3.17
N PRO A 35 7.61 -16.88 -3.99
CA PRO A 35 8.58 -16.80 -5.07
C PRO A 35 8.18 -15.76 -6.13
N SER A 36 9.14 -15.37 -6.97
CA SER A 36 8.85 -14.55 -8.15
C SER A 36 7.85 -15.26 -9.06
N GLY A 37 6.88 -14.51 -9.61
CA GLY A 37 5.82 -15.10 -10.44
C GLY A 37 4.66 -15.75 -9.67
N ALA A 38 4.67 -15.81 -8.33
CA ALA A 38 3.58 -16.39 -7.55
C ALA A 38 2.24 -15.64 -7.64
N GLY A 39 2.21 -14.43 -8.23
CA GLY A 39 1.01 -13.63 -8.39
C GLY A 39 0.83 -12.51 -7.35
N LYS A 40 1.83 -12.25 -6.48
CA LYS A 40 1.75 -11.25 -5.38
C LYS A 40 1.37 -9.85 -5.86
N THR A 41 2.13 -9.30 -6.80
CA THR A 41 1.85 -7.97 -7.39
C THR A 41 0.49 -7.93 -8.09
N THR A 42 0.11 -9.01 -8.80
CA THR A 42 -1.20 -9.12 -9.45
C THR A 42 -2.33 -9.09 -8.43
N LEU A 43 -2.21 -9.83 -7.33
CA LEU A 43 -3.18 -9.81 -6.24
C LEU A 43 -3.27 -8.40 -5.63
N LEU A 44 -2.13 -7.75 -5.34
CA LEU A 44 -2.09 -6.39 -4.81
C LEU A 44 -2.76 -5.39 -5.75
N GLN A 45 -2.53 -5.49 -7.07
CA GLN A 45 -3.15 -4.63 -8.08
C GLN A 45 -4.67 -4.82 -8.15
N ILE A 46 -5.17 -6.05 -7.98
CA ILE A 46 -6.60 -6.34 -7.94
C ILE A 46 -7.25 -5.78 -6.67
N ILE A 47 -6.63 -5.97 -5.49
CA ILE A 47 -7.09 -5.36 -4.24
C ILE A 47 -7.11 -3.83 -4.39
N GLY A 48 -6.07 -3.28 -5.00
CA GLY A 48 -5.90 -1.86 -5.27
C GLY A 48 -6.74 -1.29 -6.41
N THR A 49 -7.56 -2.13 -7.04
CA THR A 49 -8.42 -1.71 -8.17
C THR A 49 -7.67 -1.15 -9.39
N LEU A 50 -6.36 -1.45 -9.50
CA LEU A 50 -5.54 -1.12 -10.66
C LEU A 50 -5.76 -2.12 -11.81
N ASP A 51 -6.10 -3.36 -11.47
CA ASP A 51 -6.54 -4.39 -12.42
C ASP A 51 -7.85 -5.02 -11.95
N ARG A 52 -8.52 -5.74 -12.82
CA ARG A 52 -9.76 -6.46 -12.52
C ARG A 52 -9.50 -7.96 -12.49
N PRO A 53 -10.10 -8.70 -11.57
CA PRO A 53 -10.09 -10.16 -11.64
C PRO A 53 -10.90 -10.64 -12.85
N ASP A 54 -10.62 -11.85 -13.31
CA ASP A 54 -11.46 -12.53 -14.30
C ASP A 54 -12.74 -13.05 -13.64
N GLU A 55 -12.62 -13.63 -12.43
CA GLU A 55 -13.73 -14.09 -11.61
C GLU A 55 -13.49 -13.74 -10.14
N GLY A 56 -14.53 -13.84 -9.33
CA GLY A 56 -14.51 -13.55 -7.91
C GLY A 56 -14.90 -12.12 -7.56
N SER A 57 -14.74 -11.76 -6.30
CA SER A 57 -15.11 -10.44 -5.79
C SER A 57 -14.12 -9.92 -4.78
N VAL A 58 -13.98 -8.59 -4.71
CA VAL A 58 -13.20 -7.87 -3.71
C VAL A 58 -14.09 -6.86 -3.02
N VAL A 59 -14.17 -6.94 -1.70
CA VAL A 59 -14.85 -5.95 -0.86
C VAL A 59 -13.79 -5.25 -0.03
N VAL A 60 -13.77 -3.92 -0.06
CA VAL A 60 -12.87 -3.08 0.74
C VAL A 60 -13.71 -2.09 1.52
N ASP A 61 -13.55 -2.04 2.83
CA ASP A 61 -14.30 -1.17 3.74
C ASP A 61 -15.82 -1.26 3.55
N GLY A 62 -16.33 -2.50 3.35
CA GLY A 62 -17.75 -2.80 3.11
C GLY A 62 -18.26 -2.51 1.70
N ILE A 63 -17.41 -2.00 0.80
CA ILE A 63 -17.79 -1.65 -0.59
C ILE A 63 -17.27 -2.74 -1.54
N ASP A 64 -18.18 -3.39 -2.28
CA ASP A 64 -17.82 -4.33 -3.35
C ASP A 64 -17.31 -3.55 -4.58
N VAL A 65 -15.97 -3.51 -4.71
CA VAL A 65 -15.31 -2.76 -5.78
C VAL A 65 -15.53 -3.38 -7.16
N SER A 66 -15.85 -4.67 -7.22
CA SER A 66 -16.10 -5.39 -8.48
C SER A 66 -17.33 -4.85 -9.21
N LYS A 67 -18.27 -4.26 -8.48
CA LYS A 67 -19.53 -3.70 -9.00
C LYS A 67 -19.46 -2.23 -9.38
N LEU A 68 -18.34 -1.56 -9.11
CA LEU A 68 -18.20 -0.14 -9.38
C LEU A 68 -17.95 0.14 -10.87
N SER A 69 -18.58 1.21 -11.39
CA SER A 69 -18.22 1.76 -12.70
C SER A 69 -16.80 2.35 -12.65
N GLN A 70 -16.15 2.52 -13.80
CA GLN A 70 -14.77 3.06 -13.88
C GLN A 70 -14.61 4.39 -13.16
N ARG A 71 -15.57 5.31 -13.30
CA ARG A 71 -15.53 6.60 -12.60
C ARG A 71 -15.59 6.42 -11.09
N LYS A 72 -16.56 5.66 -10.59
CA LYS A 72 -16.69 5.36 -9.15
C LYS A 72 -15.48 4.61 -8.60
N LEU A 73 -14.86 3.74 -9.41
CA LEU A 73 -13.67 3.01 -9.03
C LEU A 73 -12.45 3.94 -8.87
N SER A 74 -12.32 4.95 -9.76
CA SER A 74 -11.26 5.97 -9.64
C SER A 74 -11.44 6.84 -8.41
N ASP A 75 -12.68 7.27 -8.12
CA ASP A 75 -13.02 8.05 -6.92
C ASP A 75 -12.77 7.22 -5.65
N PHE A 76 -13.19 5.95 -5.66
CA PHE A 76 -12.97 5.00 -4.57
C PHE A 76 -11.47 4.81 -4.31
N ARG A 77 -10.67 4.52 -5.33
CA ARG A 77 -9.23 4.34 -5.23
C ARG A 77 -8.54 5.56 -4.62
N ASN A 78 -8.89 6.76 -5.07
CA ASN A 78 -8.31 8.00 -4.56
C ASN A 78 -8.61 8.23 -3.06
N GLN A 79 -9.79 7.82 -2.58
CA GLN A 79 -10.24 8.08 -1.22
C GLN A 79 -9.93 6.95 -0.23
N HIS A 80 -9.95 5.68 -0.69
CA HIS A 80 -9.89 4.52 0.21
C HIS A 80 -8.58 3.73 0.12
N ILE A 81 -7.75 3.97 -0.92
CA ILE A 81 -6.54 3.19 -1.14
C ILE A 81 -5.33 4.10 -1.27
N GLY A 82 -4.30 3.85 -0.46
CA GLY A 82 -2.98 4.43 -0.64
C GLY A 82 -2.04 3.43 -1.28
N PHE A 83 -1.15 3.88 -2.17
CA PHE A 83 -0.14 3.05 -2.79
C PHE A 83 1.26 3.50 -2.45
N VAL A 84 2.13 2.54 -2.12
CA VAL A 84 3.56 2.72 -1.93
C VAL A 84 4.28 1.70 -2.80
N PHE A 85 5.23 2.15 -3.62
CA PHE A 85 6.00 1.31 -4.54
C PHE A 85 7.49 1.36 -4.23
N GLN A 86 8.24 0.38 -4.70
CA GLN A 86 9.69 0.30 -4.60
C GLN A 86 10.38 1.55 -5.19
N PHE A 87 9.92 1.99 -6.36
CA PHE A 87 10.39 3.21 -7.02
C PHE A 87 9.41 4.34 -6.76
N HIS A 88 9.42 4.93 -5.63
CA HIS A 88 8.66 6.06 -5.06
C HIS A 88 7.62 6.75 -5.97
N HIS A 89 7.84 6.82 -7.29
CA HIS A 89 7.00 7.50 -8.31
C HIS A 89 6.60 8.93 -7.89
N LEU A 90 7.55 9.66 -7.31
CA LEU A 90 7.38 11.08 -7.06
C LEU A 90 7.50 11.85 -8.38
N LEU A 91 6.69 12.87 -8.53
CA LEU A 91 6.72 13.77 -9.69
C LEU A 91 7.92 14.73 -9.51
N PRO A 92 8.91 14.69 -10.42
CA PRO A 92 10.18 15.39 -10.22
C PRO A 92 10.06 16.91 -10.29
N GLU A 93 9.01 17.43 -10.94
CA GLU A 93 8.74 18.88 -11.06
C GLU A 93 8.21 19.48 -9.75
N PHE A 94 7.60 18.68 -8.89
CA PHE A 94 6.93 19.10 -7.66
C PHE A 94 7.82 18.86 -6.44
N THR A 95 7.67 19.73 -5.44
CA THR A 95 8.30 19.58 -4.12
C THR A 95 7.71 18.37 -3.36
N ALA A 96 8.33 17.98 -2.24
CA ALA A 96 7.82 16.96 -1.33
C ALA A 96 6.38 17.28 -0.87
N LEU A 97 6.16 18.52 -0.41
CA LEU A 97 4.84 19.00 0.00
C LEU A 97 3.81 18.89 -1.12
N GLU A 98 4.14 19.35 -2.32
CA GLU A 98 3.23 19.31 -3.47
C GLU A 98 2.91 17.89 -3.91
N ASN A 99 3.90 16.98 -3.94
CA ASN A 99 3.69 15.57 -4.21
C ASN A 99 2.65 14.95 -3.25
N ILE A 100 2.70 15.27 -1.97
CA ILE A 100 1.75 14.79 -0.97
C ILE A 100 0.36 15.39 -1.18
N MET A 101 0.27 16.66 -1.60
CA MET A 101 -1.01 17.37 -1.79
C MET A 101 -1.81 16.89 -3.01
N ILE A 102 -1.17 16.33 -4.04
CA ILE A 102 -1.83 15.95 -5.31
C ILE A 102 -3.06 15.06 -5.11
N PRO A 103 -3.02 13.93 -4.36
CA PRO A 103 -4.22 13.11 -4.20
C PRO A 103 -5.35 13.83 -3.47
N ALA A 104 -5.04 14.77 -2.57
CA ALA A 104 -6.03 15.59 -1.90
C ALA A 104 -6.73 16.56 -2.86
N PHE A 105 -6.02 17.14 -3.83
CA PHE A 105 -6.62 17.96 -4.88
C PHE A 105 -7.54 17.12 -5.79
N ILE A 106 -7.13 15.91 -6.15
CA ILE A 106 -7.97 14.97 -6.92
C ILE A 106 -9.26 14.65 -6.15
N ALA A 107 -9.19 14.54 -4.81
CA ALA A 107 -10.35 14.35 -3.94
C ALA A 107 -11.20 15.63 -3.77
N GLY A 108 -10.84 16.74 -4.42
CA GLY A 108 -11.58 18.01 -4.35
C GLY A 108 -11.33 18.83 -3.09
N LYS A 109 -10.32 18.51 -2.27
CA LYS A 109 -9.97 19.30 -1.08
C LYS A 109 -9.39 20.67 -1.49
N SER A 110 -9.67 21.67 -0.66
CA SER A 110 -9.09 23.01 -0.86
C SER A 110 -7.57 22.99 -0.64
N ARG A 111 -6.86 23.98 -1.21
CA ARG A 111 -5.41 24.13 -1.03
C ARG A 111 -5.04 24.23 0.46
N LYS A 112 -5.86 24.91 1.25
CA LYS A 112 -5.63 25.08 2.69
C LYS A 112 -5.68 23.73 3.43
N GLU A 113 -6.71 22.93 3.17
CA GLU A 113 -6.89 21.61 3.78
C GLU A 113 -5.79 20.63 3.33
N ALA A 114 -5.52 20.57 2.02
CA ALA A 114 -4.48 19.71 1.47
C ALA A 114 -3.09 20.06 2.04
N LYS A 115 -2.77 21.36 2.14
CA LYS A 115 -1.50 21.83 2.69
C LYS A 115 -1.37 21.49 4.18
N ALA A 116 -2.39 21.78 4.99
CA ALA A 116 -2.37 21.50 6.42
C ALA A 116 -2.16 20.00 6.70
N ARG A 117 -2.86 19.12 5.97
CA ARG A 117 -2.69 17.67 6.12
C ARG A 117 -1.32 17.20 5.64
N ALA A 118 -0.81 17.73 4.55
CA ALA A 118 0.51 17.38 4.04
C ALA A 118 1.64 17.82 4.99
N GLU A 119 1.53 19.00 5.60
CA GLU A 119 2.49 19.50 6.61
C GLU A 119 2.46 18.63 7.88
N GLU A 120 1.28 18.24 8.37
CA GLU A 120 1.14 17.30 9.48
C GLU A 120 1.83 15.96 9.21
N LEU A 121 1.66 15.42 8.00
CA LEU A 121 2.31 14.16 7.60
C LEU A 121 3.82 14.31 7.45
N LEU A 122 4.30 15.42 6.88
CA LEU A 122 5.75 15.70 6.80
C LEU A 122 6.38 15.82 8.18
N ASP A 123 5.70 16.48 9.12
CA ASP A 123 6.17 16.58 10.50
C ASP A 123 6.27 15.21 11.17
N PHE A 124 5.23 14.39 11.04
CA PHE A 124 5.24 13.00 11.54
C PHE A 124 6.36 12.14 10.93
N MET A 125 6.68 12.36 9.65
CA MET A 125 7.77 11.67 8.94
C MET A 125 9.17 12.21 9.25
N GLY A 126 9.29 13.29 10.09
CA GLY A 126 10.56 13.98 10.32
C GLY A 126 11.10 14.72 9.11
N LEU A 127 10.22 15.20 8.22
CA LEU A 127 10.58 15.82 6.94
C LEU A 127 10.11 17.27 6.80
N SER A 128 9.78 17.97 7.89
CA SER A 128 9.30 19.37 7.85
C SER A 128 10.28 20.28 7.11
N GLU A 129 11.58 20.14 7.35
CA GLU A 129 12.66 20.92 6.70
C GLU A 129 12.85 20.55 5.22
N ARG A 130 12.26 19.43 4.77
CA ARG A 130 12.32 18.92 3.39
C ARG A 130 11.08 19.27 2.56
N ALA A 131 10.10 19.94 3.15
CA ALA A 131 8.80 20.24 2.51
C ALA A 131 8.94 20.87 1.12
N HIS A 132 9.91 21.76 0.94
CA HIS A 132 10.15 22.51 -0.30
C HIS A 132 11.24 21.92 -1.21
N HIS A 133 11.84 20.79 -0.83
CA HIS A 133 12.82 20.09 -1.66
C HIS A 133 12.12 19.29 -2.76
N LYS A 134 12.75 19.25 -3.93
CA LYS A 134 12.34 18.39 -5.04
C LYS A 134 12.90 16.97 -4.86
N PRO A 135 12.31 15.96 -5.51
CA PRO A 135 12.79 14.58 -5.39
C PRO A 135 14.30 14.39 -5.65
N ALA A 136 14.88 15.15 -6.56
CA ALA A 136 16.32 15.08 -6.84
C ALA A 136 17.21 15.51 -5.64
N GLU A 137 16.65 16.26 -4.71
CA GLU A 137 17.34 16.80 -3.53
C GLU A 137 17.13 15.95 -2.27
N LEU A 138 16.37 14.85 -2.38
CA LEU A 138 16.02 13.95 -1.29
C LEU A 138 16.82 12.64 -1.39
N SER A 139 17.20 12.09 -0.25
CA SER A 139 17.75 10.72 -0.15
C SER A 139 16.70 9.66 -0.53
N GLY A 140 17.11 8.41 -0.73
CA GLY A 140 16.20 7.30 -1.02
C GLY A 140 15.16 7.10 0.10
N GLY A 141 15.58 7.11 1.35
CA GLY A 141 14.69 6.98 2.50
C GLY A 141 13.72 8.17 2.65
N GLU A 142 14.20 9.41 2.42
CA GLU A 142 13.34 10.60 2.42
C GLU A 142 12.28 10.51 1.31
N LYS A 143 12.66 10.12 0.09
CA LYS A 143 11.71 9.90 -1.02
C LYS A 143 10.64 8.88 -0.65
N GLN A 144 11.04 7.79 -0.01
CA GLN A 144 10.10 6.74 0.40
C GLN A 144 9.14 7.26 1.47
N ARG A 145 9.62 7.98 2.48
CA ARG A 145 8.75 8.62 3.49
C ARG A 145 7.78 9.63 2.86
N VAL A 146 8.20 10.42 1.87
CA VAL A 146 7.29 11.29 1.08
C VAL A 146 6.24 10.48 0.33
N ALA A 147 6.61 9.35 -0.28
CA ALA A 147 5.66 8.47 -0.96
C ALA A 147 4.64 7.85 0.01
N VAL A 148 5.05 7.47 1.21
CA VAL A 148 4.15 7.00 2.29
C VAL A 148 3.22 8.13 2.73
N ALA A 149 3.73 9.35 2.97
CA ALA A 149 2.91 10.51 3.32
C ALA A 149 1.87 10.83 2.23
N ARG A 150 2.28 10.77 0.94
CA ARG A 150 1.36 10.93 -0.19
C ARG A 150 0.24 9.90 -0.18
N ALA A 151 0.56 8.65 0.12
CA ALA A 151 -0.42 7.57 0.21
C ALA A 151 -1.44 7.81 1.34
N LEU A 152 -1.05 8.50 2.43
CA LEU A 152 -1.85 8.74 3.62
C LEU A 152 -2.70 10.02 3.57
N VAL A 153 -2.49 10.94 2.63
CA VAL A 153 -3.08 12.29 2.68
C VAL A 153 -4.61 12.31 2.71
N ASN A 154 -5.26 11.32 2.09
CA ASN A 154 -6.71 11.19 2.08
C ASN A 154 -7.28 10.30 3.21
N ASN A 155 -6.46 9.86 4.18
CA ASN A 155 -6.83 8.90 5.22
C ASN A 155 -7.46 7.62 4.64
N PRO A 156 -6.75 6.89 3.77
CA PRO A 156 -7.32 5.72 3.11
C PRO A 156 -7.63 4.61 4.11
N ALA A 157 -8.54 3.71 3.74
CA ALA A 157 -8.86 2.53 4.53
C ALA A 157 -7.66 1.55 4.60
N VAL A 158 -6.88 1.47 3.52
CA VAL A 158 -5.72 0.57 3.42
C VAL A 158 -4.58 1.21 2.64
N ILE A 159 -3.35 0.91 3.07
CA ILE A 159 -2.11 1.14 2.30
C ILE A 159 -1.67 -0.18 1.68
N LEU A 160 -1.51 -0.18 0.38
CA LEU A 160 -0.97 -1.28 -0.40
C LEU A 160 0.47 -0.96 -0.79
N ALA A 161 1.41 -1.79 -0.36
CA ALA A 161 2.82 -1.58 -0.60
C ALA A 161 3.43 -2.73 -1.42
N ASP A 162 4.05 -2.41 -2.54
CA ASP A 162 4.74 -3.38 -3.40
C ASP A 162 6.25 -3.17 -3.29
N GLU A 163 6.93 -4.09 -2.59
CA GLU A 163 8.37 -4.07 -2.30
C GLU A 163 8.88 -2.72 -1.77
N PRO A 164 8.23 -2.10 -0.75
CA PRO A 164 8.45 -0.71 -0.39
C PRO A 164 9.86 -0.38 0.10
N SER A 165 10.60 -1.37 0.58
CA SER A 165 11.97 -1.24 1.09
C SER A 165 13.05 -1.79 0.14
N GLY A 166 12.66 -2.30 -1.04
CA GLY A 166 13.55 -3.03 -1.93
C GLY A 166 14.71 -2.21 -2.54
N SER A 167 14.60 -0.88 -2.56
CA SER A 167 15.66 0.01 -3.07
C SER A 167 16.45 0.74 -1.97
N LEU A 168 16.19 0.43 -0.69
CA LEU A 168 16.77 1.11 0.47
C LEU A 168 17.96 0.32 1.04
N ASP A 169 18.92 1.04 1.61
CA ASP A 169 19.94 0.45 2.48
C ASP A 169 19.32 -0.08 3.79
N SER A 170 20.08 -0.88 4.54
CA SER A 170 19.61 -1.56 5.74
C SER A 170 19.10 -0.63 6.84
N HIS A 171 19.68 0.56 6.99
CA HIS A 171 19.24 1.53 7.99
C HIS A 171 17.89 2.14 7.61
N ASN A 172 17.78 2.71 6.41
CA ASN A 172 16.53 3.28 5.90
C ASN A 172 15.40 2.25 5.80
N LYS A 173 15.75 0.96 5.52
CA LYS A 173 14.82 -0.16 5.52
C LYS A 173 14.21 -0.38 6.91
N ALA A 174 15.04 -0.46 7.96
CA ALA A 174 14.56 -0.66 9.33
C ALA A 174 13.68 0.52 9.79
N GLU A 175 14.05 1.76 9.47
CA GLU A 175 13.24 2.93 9.76
C GLU A 175 11.87 2.89 9.07
N LEU A 176 11.83 2.47 7.78
CA LEU A 176 10.58 2.35 7.04
C LEU A 176 9.67 1.26 7.63
N HIS A 177 10.25 0.13 8.03
CA HIS A 177 9.50 -0.95 8.67
C HIS A 177 8.86 -0.47 9.96
N GLN A 178 9.63 0.20 10.85
CA GLN A 178 9.12 0.77 12.10
C GLN A 178 8.00 1.79 11.81
N LEU A 179 8.18 2.64 10.80
CA LEU A 179 7.18 3.64 10.40
C LEU A 179 5.81 3.03 10.09
N PHE A 180 5.74 1.85 9.47
CA PHE A 180 4.45 1.19 9.21
C PHE A 180 3.71 0.82 10.50
N PHE A 181 4.42 0.35 11.53
CA PHE A 181 3.84 0.05 12.84
C PHE A 181 3.44 1.34 13.58
N ASP A 182 4.27 2.38 13.54
CA ASP A 182 3.94 3.68 14.15
C ASP A 182 2.67 4.29 13.52
N LEU A 183 2.51 4.15 12.20
CA LEU A 183 1.32 4.60 11.48
C LEU A 183 0.08 3.77 11.82
N ARG A 184 0.23 2.44 11.95
CA ARG A 184 -0.84 1.57 12.44
C ARG A 184 -1.28 2.01 13.84
N ASP A 185 -0.33 2.16 14.75
CA ASP A 185 -0.62 2.44 16.17
C ASP A 185 -1.22 3.84 16.37
N LYS A 186 -0.73 4.84 15.62
CA LYS A 186 -1.21 6.22 15.72
C LYS A 186 -2.52 6.48 14.99
N PHE A 187 -2.69 5.91 13.78
CA PHE A 187 -3.83 6.23 12.90
C PHE A 187 -4.79 5.06 12.70
N GLY A 188 -4.53 3.89 13.28
CA GLY A 188 -5.31 2.67 13.04
C GLY A 188 -5.21 2.18 11.59
N GLN A 189 -4.09 2.48 10.92
CA GLN A 189 -3.90 2.24 9.50
C GLN A 189 -3.71 0.74 9.21
N THR A 190 -4.38 0.24 8.20
CA THR A 190 -4.18 -1.13 7.68
C THR A 190 -3.14 -1.13 6.59
N PHE A 191 -2.23 -2.12 6.62
CA PHE A 191 -1.21 -2.31 5.59
C PHE A 191 -1.29 -3.71 4.97
N VAL A 192 -1.16 -3.77 3.64
CA VAL A 192 -0.91 -5.01 2.90
C VAL A 192 0.39 -4.83 2.13
N ILE A 193 1.42 -5.58 2.50
CA ILE A 193 2.78 -5.39 2.01
C ILE A 193 3.22 -6.63 1.25
N VAL A 194 3.43 -6.51 -0.04
CA VAL A 194 4.12 -7.52 -0.84
C VAL A 194 5.61 -7.35 -0.63
N THR A 195 6.30 -8.40 -0.21
CA THR A 195 7.73 -8.35 0.03
C THR A 195 8.39 -9.72 -0.11
N HIS A 196 9.70 -9.71 -0.40
CA HIS A 196 10.59 -10.87 -0.25
C HIS A 196 11.51 -10.71 0.97
N ASP A 197 11.32 -9.66 1.77
CA ASP A 197 12.10 -9.40 2.99
C ASP A 197 11.56 -10.24 4.15
N GLU A 198 12.29 -11.29 4.51
CA GLU A 198 11.94 -12.18 5.62
C GLU A 198 11.93 -11.44 6.96
N GLY A 199 12.79 -10.43 7.14
CA GLY A 199 12.84 -9.62 8.36
C GLY A 199 11.57 -8.80 8.56
N LEU A 200 11.00 -8.23 7.48
CA LEU A 200 9.71 -7.56 7.56
C LEU A 200 8.57 -8.56 7.80
N ALA A 201 8.57 -9.68 7.07
CA ALA A 201 7.54 -10.69 7.22
C ALA A 201 7.47 -11.25 8.66
N ALA A 202 8.61 -11.41 9.31
CA ALA A 202 8.72 -11.92 10.69
C ALA A 202 8.16 -10.97 11.76
N ILE A 203 7.96 -9.68 11.45
CA ILE A 203 7.47 -8.69 12.43
C ILE A 203 6.05 -8.18 12.12
N THR A 204 5.46 -8.56 10.98
CA THR A 204 4.07 -8.23 10.65
C THR A 204 3.10 -9.01 11.56
N ASP A 205 1.84 -8.56 11.65
CA ASP A 205 0.85 -9.25 12.46
C ASP A 205 0.53 -10.64 11.89
N ARG A 206 0.55 -10.75 10.54
CA ARG A 206 0.27 -11.99 9.82
C ARG A 206 1.02 -12.05 8.50
N THR A 207 1.46 -13.26 8.13
CA THR A 207 2.13 -13.54 6.86
C THR A 207 1.30 -14.49 6.00
N ILE A 208 1.08 -14.09 4.75
CA ILE A 208 0.37 -14.87 3.73
C ILE A 208 1.40 -15.37 2.72
N HIS A 209 1.51 -16.67 2.61
CA HIS A 209 2.41 -17.32 1.64
C HIS A 209 1.65 -17.62 0.35
N LEU A 210 2.02 -16.95 -0.73
CA LEU A 210 1.46 -17.18 -2.06
C LEU A 210 2.42 -18.04 -2.87
N LYS A 211 1.90 -19.11 -3.48
CA LYS A 211 2.65 -20.03 -4.33
C LYS A 211 1.79 -20.50 -5.50
N ASP A 212 2.33 -20.47 -6.70
CA ASP A 212 1.67 -20.95 -7.93
C ASP A 212 0.25 -20.41 -8.14
N GLY A 213 0.00 -19.15 -7.69
CA GLY A 213 -1.30 -18.48 -7.79
C GLY A 213 -2.33 -18.87 -6.74
N MET A 214 -1.93 -19.55 -5.67
CA MET A 214 -2.79 -19.98 -4.55
C MET A 214 -2.20 -19.53 -3.21
N VAL A 215 -3.05 -19.39 -2.19
CA VAL A 215 -2.61 -19.22 -0.81
C VAL A 215 -2.19 -20.59 -0.27
N GLU A 216 -0.90 -20.77 0.00
CA GLU A 216 -0.34 -22.01 0.56
C GLU A 216 -0.45 -22.03 2.08
N LYS A 217 -0.17 -20.88 2.73
CA LYS A 217 -0.26 -20.70 4.18
C LYS A 217 -0.74 -19.29 4.51
N ASN A 218 -1.38 -19.17 5.68
CA ASN A 218 -1.85 -17.92 6.25
C ASN A 218 -1.61 -18.01 7.77
N GLU A 219 -0.52 -17.43 8.24
CA GLU A 219 0.01 -17.66 9.58
C GLU A 219 0.03 -16.35 10.39
N ASP A 220 -0.53 -16.37 11.60
CA ASP A 220 -0.37 -15.30 12.58
C ASP A 220 1.05 -15.33 13.15
N VAL A 221 1.81 -14.23 13.00
CA VAL A 221 3.22 -14.16 13.41
C VAL A 221 3.34 -13.98 14.94
N LYS A 222 2.32 -13.43 15.60
CA LYS A 222 2.31 -13.12 17.04
C LYS A 222 1.83 -14.27 17.97
N SER A 223 1.65 -15.49 17.48
CA SER A 223 1.10 -16.60 18.28
C SER A 223 2.16 -17.51 18.94
N GLU A 224 3.43 -17.11 18.95
CA GLU A 224 4.49 -17.82 19.68
C GLU A 224 5.01 -16.95 20.86
N GLU A 225 4.21 -16.83 21.92
CA GLU A 225 4.65 -16.54 23.28
C GLU A 225 4.17 -17.61 24.25
#